data_a9ccd56520d9ef48b4a2cedb1f129e3a
#
_entry.id   a9ccd56520d9ef48b4a2cedb1f129e3a
#
_cell.length_a   1.000
_cell.length_b   1.000
_cell.length_c   1.000
_cell.angle_alpha   90.00
_cell.angle_beta   90.00
_cell.angle_gamma   90.00
#
_symmetry.space_group_name_H-M   'P 1'
#
loop_
_entity.id
_entity.type
_entity.pdbx_description
1 polymer ?
#
loop_
_entity_poly.entity_id
_entity_poly.type
_entity_poly.pdbx_seq_one_letter_code
_entity_poly.pdbx_strand_id
1 'polypeptide(L)'
;MLELRRLRLLAEFGRRGSIAATAAALGYTPSAVSQQLAALEREAGGVPLLDRTARSAELTDAGRRLADRAEEILGLVETAEAELSAHSETPMGRVVVTAFPTAAVAFAPALAQSLGEHPGLTFVLRQTRPGDGIRQVQNGEVDIALIDDWTGKVPEQSPAALKFFRLLRDPLVLVVPAGHRMSDPERPVDLQQLRDEPWMAAPPGEPSRQALERLMDTVGGARPVPWEFEGLHTILSLVARGIGITAVPALALAAGDQGVAVRRIPECTLAREVYAVTRAASVRRPSVAETLRAVHRAARDVQPAPPEG
;
A
#
# COMPACT_ATOMS: atom_id res chain seq x y z
N MET A 1 23.80 24.50 -16.91
CA MET A 1 22.35 24.31 -16.74
C MET A 1 22.15 23.00 -15.97
N LEU A 2 21.22 22.95 -15.01
CA LEU A 2 20.98 21.75 -14.21
C LEU A 2 20.31 20.66 -15.06
N GLU A 3 20.86 19.45 -15.06
CA GLU A 3 20.27 18.30 -15.76
C GLU A 3 19.21 17.60 -14.91
N LEU A 4 18.04 17.32 -15.48
CA LEU A 4 16.93 16.63 -14.80
C LEU A 4 17.34 15.28 -14.19
N ARG A 5 18.18 14.52 -14.88
CA ARG A 5 18.70 13.23 -14.39
C ARG A 5 19.49 13.39 -13.09
N ARG A 6 20.29 14.47 -12.97
CA ARG A 6 21.08 14.75 -11.76
C ARG A 6 20.20 15.30 -10.65
N LEU A 7 19.21 16.12 -10.97
CA LEU A 7 18.19 16.55 -10.00
C LEU A 7 17.45 15.36 -9.42
N ARG A 8 17.10 14.35 -10.24
CA ARG A 8 16.48 13.11 -9.76
C ARG A 8 17.39 12.33 -8.79
N LEU A 9 18.69 12.27 -9.08
CA LEU A 9 19.65 11.64 -8.16
C LEU A 9 19.77 12.39 -6.84
N LEU A 10 19.76 13.72 -6.85
CA LEU A 10 19.80 14.53 -5.63
C LEU A 10 18.53 14.38 -4.80
N ALA A 11 17.36 14.45 -5.41
CA ALA A 11 16.07 14.23 -4.74
C ALA A 11 16.02 12.85 -4.09
N GLU A 12 16.43 11.81 -4.84
CA GLU A 12 16.47 10.44 -4.32
C GLU A 12 17.49 10.26 -3.19
N PHE A 13 18.63 10.94 -3.26
CA PHE A 13 19.61 10.96 -2.18
C PHE A 13 19.05 11.63 -0.94
N GLY A 14 18.33 12.75 -1.09
CA GLY A 14 17.66 13.43 0.02
C GLY A 14 16.68 12.52 0.77
N ARG A 15 15.96 11.68 0.06
CA ARG A 15 14.98 10.74 0.64
C ARG A 15 15.64 9.55 1.34
N ARG A 16 16.76 9.04 0.80
CA ARG A 16 17.38 7.77 1.27
C ARG A 16 18.55 7.98 2.22
N GLY A 17 19.13 9.16 2.25
CA GLY A 17 20.23 9.51 3.14
C GLY A 17 21.56 8.83 2.83
N SER A 18 21.67 8.01 1.75
CA SER A 18 22.94 7.38 1.41
C SER A 18 23.12 7.13 -0.09
N ILE A 19 24.39 7.24 -0.57
CA ILE A 19 24.75 6.98 -1.96
C ILE A 19 24.45 5.54 -2.36
N ALA A 20 24.69 4.57 -1.47
CA ALA A 20 24.46 3.15 -1.76
C ALA A 20 22.96 2.86 -1.94
N ALA A 21 22.10 3.40 -1.05
CA ALA A 21 20.66 3.22 -1.17
C ALA A 21 20.08 3.93 -2.40
N THR A 22 20.59 5.13 -2.74
CA THR A 22 20.23 5.84 -3.97
C THR A 22 20.61 5.05 -5.23
N ALA A 23 21.82 4.49 -5.25
CA ALA A 23 22.31 3.67 -6.34
C ALA A 23 21.44 2.42 -6.55
N ALA A 24 21.16 1.69 -5.47
CA ALA A 24 20.31 0.51 -5.53
C ALA A 24 18.90 0.82 -6.04
N ALA A 25 18.33 1.94 -5.62
CA ALA A 25 16.97 2.35 -6.02
C ALA A 25 16.86 2.71 -7.51
N LEU A 26 17.89 3.34 -8.05
CA LEU A 26 17.86 3.86 -9.41
C LEU A 26 18.62 2.98 -10.43
N GLY A 27 19.13 1.81 -9.99
CA GLY A 27 19.88 0.88 -10.86
C GLY A 27 21.24 1.40 -11.30
N TYR A 28 21.91 2.20 -10.45
CA TYR A 28 23.25 2.69 -10.67
C TYR A 28 24.27 2.00 -9.76
N THR A 29 25.57 2.22 -10.05
CA THR A 29 26.62 1.92 -9.10
C THR A 29 26.82 3.11 -8.13
N PRO A 30 27.27 2.88 -6.89
CA PRO A 30 27.55 3.96 -5.93
C PRO A 30 28.56 5.00 -6.47
N SER A 31 29.55 4.54 -7.23
CA SER A 31 30.53 5.44 -7.87
C SER A 31 29.90 6.34 -8.93
N ALA A 32 28.99 5.80 -9.75
CA ALA A 32 28.26 6.59 -10.74
C ALA A 32 27.38 7.66 -10.09
N VAL A 33 26.62 7.30 -9.03
CA VAL A 33 25.84 8.28 -8.27
C VAL A 33 26.72 9.38 -7.71
N SER A 34 27.85 9.03 -7.07
CA SER A 34 28.78 10.01 -6.50
C SER A 34 29.34 10.97 -7.56
N GLN A 35 29.72 10.46 -8.75
CA GLN A 35 30.21 11.26 -9.87
C GLN A 35 29.13 12.21 -10.41
N GLN A 36 27.88 11.74 -10.54
CA GLN A 36 26.77 12.55 -11.04
C GLN A 36 26.38 13.65 -10.05
N LEU A 37 26.40 13.39 -8.75
CA LEU A 37 26.15 14.41 -7.72
C LEU A 37 27.29 15.45 -7.70
N ALA A 38 28.55 15.03 -7.84
CA ALA A 38 29.66 15.97 -7.98
C ALA A 38 29.59 16.80 -9.29
N ALA A 39 29.03 16.24 -10.37
CA ALA A 39 28.77 16.98 -11.58
C ALA A 39 27.66 18.03 -11.36
N LEU A 40 26.61 17.69 -10.60
CA LEU A 40 25.55 18.62 -10.24
C LEU A 40 26.07 19.80 -9.40
N GLU A 41 26.97 19.55 -8.47
CA GLU A 41 27.64 20.62 -7.69
C GLU A 41 28.37 21.61 -8.63
N ARG A 42 29.07 21.10 -9.64
CA ARG A 42 29.73 21.97 -10.65
C ARG A 42 28.70 22.76 -11.48
N GLU A 43 27.59 22.16 -11.87
CA GLU A 43 26.51 22.85 -12.59
C GLU A 43 25.80 23.89 -11.73
N ALA A 44 25.75 23.69 -10.41
CA ALA A 44 25.22 24.63 -9.43
C ALA A 44 26.22 25.76 -9.10
N GLY A 45 27.25 25.96 -9.93
CA GLY A 45 28.26 27.01 -9.73
C GLY A 45 29.31 26.66 -8.68
N GLY A 46 29.54 25.37 -8.41
CA GLY A 46 30.48 24.90 -7.40
C GLY A 46 29.96 24.95 -5.97
N VAL A 47 28.67 25.19 -5.78
CA VAL A 47 28.04 25.17 -4.45
C VAL A 47 28.06 23.74 -3.92
N PRO A 48 28.62 23.47 -2.72
CA PRO A 48 28.59 22.16 -2.10
C PRO A 48 27.15 21.76 -1.77
N LEU A 49 26.66 20.67 -2.36
CA LEU A 49 25.34 20.12 -2.08
C LEU A 49 25.42 18.97 -1.07
N LEU A 50 26.61 18.37 -0.97
CA LEU A 50 26.89 17.26 -0.06
C LEU A 50 28.06 17.65 0.86
N ASP A 51 27.88 17.40 2.16
CA ASP A 51 28.96 17.31 3.12
C ASP A 51 29.45 15.86 3.17
N ARG A 52 30.73 15.67 2.80
CA ARG A 52 31.31 14.33 2.63
C ARG A 52 32.34 14.09 3.72
N THR A 53 32.10 13.09 4.54
CA THR A 53 33.06 12.53 5.45
C THR A 53 33.69 11.26 4.93
N ALA A 54 34.71 10.73 5.57
CA ALA A 54 35.32 9.46 5.17
C ALA A 54 34.36 8.26 5.22
N ARG A 55 33.22 8.38 5.88
CA ARG A 55 32.26 7.28 6.13
C ARG A 55 30.81 7.59 5.72
N SER A 56 30.46 8.83 5.46
CA SER A 56 29.07 9.24 5.14
C SER A 56 29.05 10.45 4.20
N ALA A 57 27.92 10.65 3.55
CA ALA A 57 27.60 11.87 2.83
C ALA A 57 26.21 12.33 3.32
N GLU A 58 26.07 13.61 3.60
CA GLU A 58 24.82 14.24 4.04
C GLU A 58 24.53 15.47 3.18
N LEU A 59 23.26 15.86 3.03
CA LEU A 59 22.93 17.09 2.31
C LEU A 59 23.34 18.31 3.15
N THR A 60 23.98 19.27 2.49
CA THR A 60 24.12 20.64 3.03
C THR A 60 22.75 21.34 3.04
N ASP A 61 22.67 22.54 3.64
CA ASP A 61 21.43 23.35 3.55
C ASP A 61 21.08 23.73 2.11
N ALA A 62 22.10 23.99 1.28
CA ALA A 62 21.91 24.21 -0.15
C ALA A 62 21.43 22.94 -0.86
N GLY A 63 22.00 21.79 -0.50
CA GLY A 63 21.62 20.48 -1.01
C GLY A 63 20.16 20.14 -0.69
N ARG A 64 19.71 20.37 0.56
CA ARG A 64 18.31 20.17 0.96
C ARG A 64 17.36 21.02 0.15
N ARG A 65 17.62 22.34 0.09
CA ARG A 65 16.78 23.25 -0.72
C ARG A 65 16.74 22.88 -2.19
N LEU A 66 17.85 22.45 -2.77
CA LEU A 66 17.86 22.04 -4.17
C LEU A 66 17.15 20.68 -4.36
N ALA A 67 17.23 19.76 -3.41
CA ALA A 67 16.49 18.50 -3.44
C ALA A 67 14.98 18.74 -3.42
N ASP A 68 14.48 19.64 -2.55
CA ASP A 68 13.06 20.01 -2.49
C ASP A 68 12.60 20.63 -3.83
N ARG A 69 13.40 21.54 -4.41
CA ARG A 69 13.13 22.15 -5.71
C ARG A 69 13.22 21.13 -6.86
N ALA A 70 14.11 20.17 -6.76
CA ALA A 70 14.21 19.08 -7.73
C ALA A 70 12.93 18.23 -7.77
N GLU A 71 12.31 17.97 -6.62
CA GLU A 71 11.01 17.29 -6.56
C GLU A 71 9.90 18.07 -7.25
N GLU A 72 9.83 19.39 -7.03
CA GLU A 72 8.85 20.25 -7.70
C GLU A 72 9.05 20.25 -9.23
N ILE A 73 10.31 20.40 -9.70
CA ILE A 73 10.65 20.39 -11.13
C ILE A 73 10.30 19.05 -11.78
N LEU A 74 10.65 17.95 -11.13
CA LEU A 74 10.33 16.60 -11.61
C LEU A 74 8.82 16.37 -11.68
N GLY A 75 8.05 16.88 -10.73
CA GLY A 75 6.58 16.85 -10.77
C GLY A 75 6.00 17.64 -11.93
N LEU A 76 6.59 18.80 -12.28
CA LEU A 76 6.19 19.57 -13.48
C LEU A 76 6.52 18.84 -14.79
N VAL A 77 7.67 18.17 -14.87
CA VAL A 77 8.02 17.33 -16.03
C VAL A 77 7.04 16.17 -16.17
N GLU A 78 6.73 15.47 -15.07
CA GLU A 78 5.71 14.41 -15.09
C GLU A 78 4.34 14.91 -15.53
N THR A 79 3.98 16.13 -15.13
CA THR A 79 2.72 16.76 -15.57
C THR A 79 2.73 17.02 -17.08
N ALA A 80 3.82 17.57 -17.61
CA ALA A 80 3.95 17.82 -19.05
C ALA A 80 3.94 16.50 -19.86
N GLU A 81 4.63 15.48 -19.40
CA GLU A 81 4.60 14.14 -20.01
C GLU A 81 3.18 13.54 -19.97
N ALA A 82 2.45 13.72 -18.85
CA ALA A 82 1.07 13.28 -18.74
C ALA A 82 0.14 14.03 -19.69
N GLU A 83 0.32 15.33 -19.87
CA GLU A 83 -0.44 16.14 -20.83
C GLU A 83 -0.18 15.72 -22.27
N LEU A 84 1.08 15.49 -22.64
CA LEU A 84 1.44 14.96 -23.95
C LEU A 84 0.83 13.57 -24.19
N SER A 85 0.89 12.71 -23.18
CA SER A 85 0.31 11.36 -23.26
C SER A 85 -1.21 11.37 -23.33
N ALA A 86 -1.87 12.37 -22.74
CA ALA A 86 -3.34 12.52 -22.78
C ALA A 86 -3.88 12.78 -24.21
N HIS A 87 -3.03 13.18 -25.17
CA HIS A 87 -3.39 13.28 -26.58
C HIS A 87 -3.41 11.91 -27.28
N SER A 88 -2.91 10.86 -26.66
CA SER A 88 -3.02 9.47 -27.13
C SER A 88 -4.22 8.82 -26.45
N GLU A 89 -5.26 8.49 -27.20
CA GLU A 89 -6.48 7.84 -26.67
C GLU A 89 -6.20 6.41 -26.14
N THR A 90 -5.06 5.82 -26.50
CA THR A 90 -4.72 4.43 -26.16
C THR A 90 -3.80 4.38 -24.94
N PRO A 91 -4.16 3.62 -23.87
CA PRO A 91 -3.29 3.42 -22.73
C PRO A 91 -1.99 2.70 -23.15
N MET A 92 -0.86 3.37 -22.96
CA MET A 92 0.46 2.85 -23.35
C MET A 92 1.49 3.10 -22.23
N GLY A 93 2.58 2.31 -22.26
CA GLY A 93 3.71 2.45 -21.35
C GLY A 93 3.59 1.56 -20.12
N ARG A 94 4.39 1.87 -19.09
CA ARG A 94 4.49 1.06 -17.88
C ARG A 94 3.75 1.73 -16.72
N VAL A 95 2.95 0.95 -15.98
CA VAL A 95 2.34 1.35 -14.71
C VAL A 95 2.74 0.37 -13.61
N VAL A 96 3.24 0.90 -12.51
CA VAL A 96 3.60 0.13 -11.33
C VAL A 96 2.58 0.40 -10.24
N VAL A 97 1.91 -0.65 -9.79
CA VAL A 97 0.97 -0.62 -8.67
C VAL A 97 1.58 -1.37 -7.49
N THR A 98 1.47 -0.81 -6.31
CA THR A 98 1.77 -1.51 -5.07
C THR A 98 0.50 -1.74 -4.28
N ALA A 99 0.43 -2.86 -3.55
CA ALA A 99 -0.72 -3.22 -2.75
C ALA A 99 -0.31 -3.93 -1.46
N PHE A 100 -1.04 -3.71 -0.39
CA PHE A 100 -0.90 -4.53 0.81
C PHE A 100 -1.40 -5.97 0.55
N PRO A 101 -0.96 -6.97 1.34
CA PRO A 101 -1.12 -8.38 0.99
C PRO A 101 -2.54 -8.80 0.59
N THR A 102 -3.55 -8.47 1.38
CA THR A 102 -4.94 -8.90 1.10
C THR A 102 -5.53 -8.20 -0.13
N ALA A 103 -5.17 -6.94 -0.39
CA ALA A 103 -5.58 -6.24 -1.61
C ALA A 103 -4.87 -6.82 -2.85
N ALA A 104 -3.59 -7.20 -2.73
CA ALA A 104 -2.87 -7.84 -3.83
C ALA A 104 -3.59 -9.13 -4.27
N VAL A 105 -3.96 -9.98 -3.33
CA VAL A 105 -4.68 -11.23 -3.62
C VAL A 105 -6.07 -10.96 -4.20
N ALA A 106 -6.83 -10.04 -3.59
CA ALA A 106 -8.20 -9.77 -3.99
C ALA A 106 -8.31 -9.13 -5.39
N PHE A 107 -7.39 -8.23 -5.73
CA PHE A 107 -7.52 -7.45 -6.97
C PHE A 107 -6.71 -8.01 -8.14
N ALA A 108 -5.65 -8.80 -7.89
CA ALA A 108 -4.76 -9.28 -8.95
C ALA A 108 -5.49 -10.00 -10.10
N PRO A 109 -6.45 -10.92 -9.87
CA PRO A 109 -7.11 -11.62 -10.97
C PRO A 109 -7.87 -10.67 -11.90
N ALA A 110 -8.69 -9.76 -11.35
CA ALA A 110 -9.48 -8.80 -12.13
C ALA A 110 -8.58 -7.77 -12.83
N LEU A 111 -7.50 -7.34 -12.19
CA LEU A 111 -6.52 -6.43 -12.79
C LEU A 111 -5.76 -7.09 -13.94
N ALA A 112 -5.33 -8.34 -13.79
CA ALA A 112 -4.65 -9.08 -14.84
C ALA A 112 -5.54 -9.24 -16.06
N GLN A 113 -6.81 -9.59 -15.87
CA GLN A 113 -7.78 -9.70 -16.95
C GLN A 113 -8.02 -8.36 -17.65
N SER A 114 -8.41 -7.33 -16.89
CA SER A 114 -8.81 -6.02 -17.44
C SER A 114 -7.66 -5.30 -18.14
N LEU A 115 -6.44 -5.39 -17.61
CA LEU A 115 -5.28 -4.70 -18.18
C LEU A 115 -4.58 -5.50 -19.27
N GLY A 116 -4.82 -6.83 -19.33
CA GLY A 116 -4.38 -7.68 -20.43
C GLY A 116 -5.02 -7.35 -21.78
N GLU A 117 -6.15 -6.64 -21.78
CA GLU A 117 -6.83 -6.16 -23.00
C GLU A 117 -6.10 -4.98 -23.66
N HIS A 118 -5.09 -4.40 -23.01
CA HIS A 118 -4.31 -3.27 -23.50
C HIS A 118 -2.86 -3.67 -23.86
N PRO A 119 -2.57 -4.12 -25.09
CA PRO A 119 -1.27 -4.67 -25.47
C PRO A 119 -0.12 -3.66 -25.37
N GLY A 120 -0.42 -2.35 -25.40
CA GLY A 120 0.56 -1.28 -25.22
C GLY A 120 0.89 -0.97 -23.75
N LEU A 121 0.19 -1.59 -22.77
CA LEU A 121 0.32 -1.31 -21.37
C LEU A 121 1.09 -2.43 -20.65
N THR A 122 2.23 -2.09 -20.08
CA THR A 122 2.98 -2.98 -19.20
C THR A 122 2.54 -2.75 -17.75
N PHE A 123 1.76 -3.66 -17.21
CA PHE A 123 1.28 -3.61 -15.83
C PHE A 123 2.20 -4.39 -14.89
N VAL A 124 2.56 -3.80 -13.76
CA VAL A 124 3.37 -4.43 -12.72
C VAL A 124 2.67 -4.27 -11.37
N LEU A 125 2.28 -5.37 -10.76
CA LEU A 125 1.77 -5.39 -9.38
C LEU A 125 2.86 -5.86 -8.43
N ARG A 126 3.06 -5.13 -7.33
CA ARG A 126 4.00 -5.47 -6.27
C ARG A 126 3.29 -5.48 -4.92
N GLN A 127 3.65 -6.44 -4.10
CA GLN A 127 3.23 -6.41 -2.70
C GLN A 127 4.12 -5.44 -1.92
N THR A 128 3.52 -4.67 -1.02
CA THR A 128 4.22 -3.75 -0.11
C THR A 128 3.79 -4.01 1.34
N ARG A 129 4.58 -3.53 2.29
CA ARG A 129 4.19 -3.53 3.70
C ARG A 129 3.10 -2.50 3.93
N PRO A 130 2.17 -2.75 4.88
CA PRO A 130 1.21 -1.74 5.31
C PRO A 130 1.92 -0.44 5.71
N GLY A 131 1.38 0.71 5.27
CA GLY A 131 1.93 2.04 5.54
C GLY A 131 2.99 2.55 4.56
N ASP A 132 3.66 1.71 3.78
CA ASP A 132 4.71 2.15 2.84
C ASP A 132 4.18 2.77 1.54
N GLY A 133 2.94 2.44 1.15
CA GLY A 133 2.39 2.79 -0.16
C GLY A 133 2.35 4.28 -0.46
N ILE A 134 1.95 5.12 0.51
CA ILE A 134 1.90 6.58 0.35
C ILE A 134 3.29 7.13 0.03
N ARG A 135 4.29 6.73 0.80
CA ARG A 135 5.68 7.13 0.60
C ARG A 135 6.20 6.72 -0.77
N GLN A 136 5.90 5.50 -1.23
CA GLN A 136 6.32 5.01 -2.54
C GLN A 136 5.71 5.83 -3.69
N VAL A 137 4.44 6.24 -3.58
CA VAL A 137 3.80 7.15 -4.55
C VAL A 137 4.44 8.52 -4.53
N GLN A 138 4.64 9.11 -3.34
CA GLN A 138 5.30 10.41 -3.20
C GLN A 138 6.68 10.42 -3.84
N ASN A 139 7.44 9.35 -3.63
CA ASN A 139 8.78 9.19 -4.16
C ASN A 139 8.82 8.85 -5.67
N GLY A 140 7.68 8.65 -6.33
CA GLY A 140 7.66 8.20 -7.72
C GLY A 140 8.19 6.78 -7.94
N GLU A 141 8.32 5.98 -6.88
CA GLU A 141 8.74 4.57 -6.97
C GLU A 141 7.65 3.71 -7.61
N VAL A 142 6.39 4.12 -7.40
CA VAL A 142 5.20 3.52 -7.99
C VAL A 142 4.23 4.58 -8.49
N ASP A 143 3.36 4.21 -9.42
CA ASP A 143 2.35 5.10 -9.98
C ASP A 143 1.08 5.14 -9.13
N ILE A 144 0.68 3.98 -8.59
CA ILE A 144 -0.51 3.82 -7.77
C ILE A 144 -0.15 2.95 -6.56
N ALA A 145 -0.67 3.30 -5.39
CA ALA A 145 -0.64 2.43 -4.22
C ALA A 145 -2.07 2.11 -3.77
N LEU A 146 -2.33 0.83 -3.53
CA LEU A 146 -3.51 0.39 -2.80
C LEU A 146 -3.16 0.36 -1.32
N ILE A 147 -3.84 1.16 -0.54
CA ILE A 147 -3.59 1.33 0.90
C ILE A 147 -4.83 1.06 1.71
N ASP A 148 -4.65 0.74 2.98
CA ASP A 148 -5.72 0.64 3.97
C ASP A 148 -5.64 1.75 5.02
N ASP A 149 -6.78 2.22 5.46
CA ASP A 149 -6.93 3.22 6.50
C ASP A 149 -7.89 2.73 7.59
N TRP A 150 -7.35 2.50 8.77
CA TRP A 150 -8.09 2.07 9.96
C TRP A 150 -8.53 3.24 10.84
N THR A 151 -8.11 4.44 10.51
CA THR A 151 -8.32 5.65 11.32
C THR A 151 -9.38 6.57 10.74
N GLY A 152 -9.65 6.46 9.44
CA GLY A 152 -10.49 7.38 8.67
C GLY A 152 -9.87 8.76 8.43
N LYS A 153 -8.56 8.91 8.68
CA LYS A 153 -7.88 10.22 8.65
C LYS A 153 -6.76 10.31 7.61
N VAL A 154 -6.39 9.20 6.98
CA VAL A 154 -5.23 9.17 6.07
C VAL A 154 -5.35 10.19 4.92
N PRO A 155 -6.49 10.36 4.22
CA PRO A 155 -6.59 11.36 3.17
C PRO A 155 -6.39 12.80 3.67
N GLU A 156 -6.91 13.12 4.86
CA GLU A 156 -6.87 14.47 5.45
C GLU A 156 -5.46 14.87 5.92
N GLN A 157 -4.68 13.87 6.35
CA GLN A 157 -3.33 14.06 6.88
C GLN A 157 -2.25 13.98 5.79
N SER A 158 -2.65 13.77 4.54
CA SER A 158 -1.73 13.53 3.44
C SER A 158 -1.45 14.79 2.61
N PRO A 159 -0.28 14.87 1.94
CA PRO A 159 0.08 16.01 1.12
C PRO A 159 -0.92 16.27 -0.01
N ALA A 160 -1.18 17.55 -0.32
CA ALA A 160 -2.08 17.98 -1.38
C ALA A 160 -1.66 17.49 -2.80
N ALA A 161 -0.39 17.14 -2.98
CA ALA A 161 0.12 16.57 -4.23
C ALA A 161 -0.39 15.15 -4.52
N LEU A 162 -1.04 14.49 -3.55
CA LEU A 162 -1.64 13.17 -3.70
C LEU A 162 -3.15 13.24 -3.94
N LYS A 163 -3.66 12.26 -4.69
CA LYS A 163 -5.09 12.02 -4.87
C LYS A 163 -5.45 10.65 -4.32
N PHE A 164 -6.51 10.64 -3.53
CA PHE A 164 -7.07 9.44 -2.89
C PHE A 164 -8.42 9.11 -3.54
N PHE A 165 -8.55 7.89 -3.97
CA PHE A 165 -9.78 7.34 -4.53
C PHE A 165 -10.25 6.23 -3.62
N ARG A 166 -11.36 6.46 -2.92
CA ARG A 166 -11.97 5.45 -2.07
C ARG A 166 -12.47 4.29 -2.93
N LEU A 167 -12.08 3.08 -2.59
CA LEU A 167 -12.44 1.86 -3.32
C LEU A 167 -13.59 1.12 -2.64
N LEU A 168 -13.40 0.74 -1.39
CA LEU A 168 -14.37 -0.01 -0.62
C LEU A 168 -14.14 0.17 0.89
N ARG A 169 -15.19 -0.17 1.65
CA ARG A 169 -15.11 -0.38 3.09
C ARG A 169 -15.02 -1.88 3.37
N ASP A 170 -14.06 -2.28 4.16
CA ASP A 170 -13.71 -3.67 4.45
C ASP A 170 -13.98 -3.98 5.94
N PRO A 171 -15.15 -4.55 6.26
CA PRO A 171 -15.54 -4.78 7.65
C PRO A 171 -14.75 -5.91 8.29
N LEU A 172 -14.63 -5.86 9.62
CA LEU A 172 -14.11 -6.95 10.42
C LEU A 172 -15.17 -8.07 10.52
N VAL A 173 -14.75 -9.29 10.24
CA VAL A 173 -15.60 -10.50 10.33
C VAL A 173 -14.96 -11.54 11.23
N LEU A 174 -15.77 -12.29 11.96
CA LEU A 174 -15.34 -13.45 12.74
C LEU A 174 -15.07 -14.63 11.81
N VAL A 175 -13.95 -15.29 12.01
CA VAL A 175 -13.56 -16.50 11.27
C VAL A 175 -13.28 -17.61 12.26
N VAL A 176 -13.97 -18.73 12.07
CA VAL A 176 -13.88 -19.92 12.93
C VAL A 176 -13.66 -21.18 12.08
N PRO A 177 -13.11 -22.26 12.63
CA PRO A 177 -13.06 -23.56 11.94
C PRO A 177 -14.45 -24.01 11.47
N ALA A 178 -14.55 -24.71 10.35
CA ALA A 178 -15.83 -25.18 9.82
C ALA A 178 -16.65 -26.04 10.78
N GLY A 179 -15.98 -26.79 11.68
CA GLY A 179 -16.63 -27.59 12.71
C GLY A 179 -16.86 -26.86 14.05
N HIS A 180 -16.61 -25.57 14.14
CA HIS A 180 -16.79 -24.79 15.35
C HIS A 180 -18.27 -24.53 15.64
N ARG A 181 -18.67 -24.45 16.92
CA ARG A 181 -20.05 -24.17 17.34
C ARG A 181 -20.66 -22.90 16.77
N MET A 182 -19.84 -21.90 16.42
CA MET A 182 -20.25 -20.65 15.76
C MET A 182 -20.22 -20.73 14.24
N SER A 183 -19.95 -21.90 13.63
CA SER A 183 -20.05 -22.06 12.20
C SER A 183 -21.51 -22.14 11.71
N ASP A 184 -22.42 -22.48 12.61
CA ASP A 184 -23.86 -22.54 12.34
C ASP A 184 -24.42 -21.13 12.06
N PRO A 185 -24.93 -20.83 10.85
CA PRO A 185 -25.44 -19.52 10.48
C PRO A 185 -26.67 -19.10 11.31
N GLU A 186 -27.48 -20.06 11.79
CA GLU A 186 -28.66 -19.77 12.61
C GLU A 186 -28.31 -19.37 14.04
N ARG A 187 -27.09 -19.64 14.49
CA ARG A 187 -26.67 -19.32 15.83
C ARG A 187 -26.17 -17.86 15.92
N PRO A 188 -26.72 -17.00 16.79
CA PRO A 188 -26.21 -15.65 16.98
C PRO A 188 -24.75 -15.65 17.44
N VAL A 189 -23.92 -14.78 16.85
CA VAL A 189 -22.55 -14.56 17.32
C VAL A 189 -22.58 -13.74 18.60
N ASP A 190 -22.07 -14.32 19.69
CA ASP A 190 -21.90 -13.67 20.99
C ASP A 190 -20.41 -13.69 21.36
N LEU A 191 -19.76 -12.53 21.31
CA LEU A 191 -18.34 -12.40 21.63
C LEU A 191 -18.00 -12.74 23.08
N GLN A 192 -18.95 -12.57 24.02
CA GLN A 192 -18.75 -12.95 25.42
C GLN A 192 -18.50 -14.45 25.57
N GLN A 193 -19.21 -15.27 24.77
CA GLN A 193 -19.03 -16.72 24.77
C GLN A 193 -17.70 -17.16 24.14
N LEU A 194 -17.06 -16.27 23.36
CA LEU A 194 -15.81 -16.52 22.64
C LEU A 194 -14.59 -15.95 23.38
N ARG A 195 -14.79 -15.28 24.51
CA ARG A 195 -13.74 -14.58 25.24
C ARG A 195 -12.55 -15.47 25.58
N ASP A 196 -12.82 -16.69 26.05
CA ASP A 196 -11.80 -17.63 26.51
C ASP A 196 -11.29 -18.59 25.40
N GLU A 197 -11.77 -18.41 24.16
CA GLU A 197 -11.28 -19.16 23.01
C GLU A 197 -9.83 -18.74 22.65
N PRO A 198 -9.06 -19.62 21.99
CA PRO A 198 -7.73 -19.27 21.51
C PRO A 198 -7.82 -18.31 20.32
N TRP A 199 -7.62 -17.03 20.55
CA TRP A 199 -7.63 -16.01 19.50
C TRP A 199 -6.30 -15.93 18.77
N MET A 200 -6.33 -16.16 17.46
CA MET A 200 -5.19 -15.95 16.57
C MET A 200 -5.12 -14.49 16.14
N ALA A 201 -3.94 -13.89 16.18
CA ALA A 201 -3.75 -12.48 15.89
C ALA A 201 -2.43 -12.22 15.14
N ALA A 202 -2.37 -11.11 14.41
CA ALA A 202 -1.14 -10.60 13.83
C ALA A 202 -0.14 -10.14 14.93
N PRO A 203 1.14 -9.89 14.60
CA PRO A 203 2.10 -9.37 15.55
C PRO A 203 1.67 -8.05 16.19
N PRO A 204 2.15 -7.75 17.42
CA PRO A 204 1.92 -6.46 18.06
C PRO A 204 2.37 -5.29 17.17
N GLY A 205 1.57 -4.23 17.15
CA GLY A 205 1.82 -3.05 16.31
C GLY A 205 1.16 -3.09 14.93
N GLU A 206 0.75 -4.26 14.45
CA GLU A 206 0.00 -4.36 13.20
C GLU A 206 -1.42 -3.77 13.35
N PRO A 207 -1.93 -3.00 12.37
CA PRO A 207 -3.26 -2.41 12.44
C PRO A 207 -4.41 -3.43 12.60
N SER A 208 -4.28 -4.59 11.97
CA SER A 208 -5.24 -5.69 12.12
C SER A 208 -5.27 -6.27 13.53
N ARG A 209 -4.11 -6.33 14.20
CA ARG A 209 -4.01 -6.71 15.61
C ARG A 209 -4.73 -5.70 16.51
N GLN A 210 -4.48 -4.41 16.30
CA GLN A 210 -5.14 -3.35 17.06
C GLN A 210 -6.67 -3.36 16.87
N ALA A 211 -7.15 -3.69 15.65
CA ALA A 211 -8.57 -3.82 15.39
C ALA A 211 -9.19 -5.00 16.17
N LEU A 212 -8.51 -6.14 16.21
CA LEU A 212 -8.94 -7.28 17.02
C LEU A 212 -8.95 -6.93 18.51
N GLU A 213 -7.93 -6.28 19.04
CA GLU A 213 -7.85 -5.86 20.44
C GLU A 213 -9.01 -4.93 20.79
N ARG A 214 -9.30 -3.91 19.97
CA ARG A 214 -10.47 -3.03 20.16
C ARG A 214 -11.79 -3.79 20.15
N LEU A 215 -11.92 -4.80 19.27
CA LEU A 215 -13.11 -5.65 19.28
C LEU A 215 -13.25 -6.39 20.60
N MET A 216 -12.17 -6.97 21.10
CA MET A 216 -12.18 -7.77 22.32
C MET A 216 -12.30 -6.93 23.59
N ASP A 217 -11.87 -5.67 23.56
CA ASP A 217 -12.06 -4.72 24.68
C ASP A 217 -13.57 -4.53 25.02
N THR A 218 -14.45 -4.67 24.03
CA THR A 218 -15.91 -4.59 24.23
C THR A 218 -16.45 -5.70 25.14
N VAL A 219 -15.71 -6.79 25.28
CA VAL A 219 -16.10 -7.96 26.11
C VAL A 219 -15.12 -8.21 27.28
N GLY A 220 -14.37 -7.19 27.67
CA GLY A 220 -13.44 -7.24 28.79
C GLY A 220 -12.06 -7.81 28.45
N GLY A 221 -11.71 -7.79 27.19
CA GLY A 221 -10.43 -8.24 26.64
C GLY A 221 -10.38 -9.73 26.34
N ALA A 222 -9.52 -10.11 25.44
CA ALA A 222 -9.11 -11.50 25.23
C ALA A 222 -7.58 -11.57 25.20
N ARG A 223 -7.05 -12.73 25.52
CA ARG A 223 -5.62 -12.99 25.40
C ARG A 223 -5.38 -13.77 24.12
N PRO A 224 -4.82 -13.13 23.07
CA PRO A 224 -4.40 -13.85 21.89
C PRO A 224 -3.39 -14.94 22.26
N VAL A 225 -3.39 -16.05 21.51
CA VAL A 225 -2.33 -17.05 21.65
C VAL A 225 -0.96 -16.39 21.42
N PRO A 226 0.09 -16.80 22.14
CA PRO A 226 1.41 -16.16 22.07
C PRO A 226 2.20 -16.58 20.82
N TRP A 227 1.51 -16.64 19.67
CA TRP A 227 2.10 -16.96 18.38
C TRP A 227 1.97 -15.76 17.47
N GLU A 228 3.04 -15.38 16.82
CA GLU A 228 3.12 -14.22 15.97
C GLU A 228 3.37 -14.66 14.53
N PHE A 229 2.41 -14.37 13.64
CA PHE A 229 2.49 -14.69 12.23
C PHE A 229 2.27 -13.45 11.39
N GLU A 230 3.24 -13.12 10.55
CA GLU A 230 3.02 -12.11 9.52
C GLU A 230 2.03 -12.63 8.48
N GLY A 231 1.04 -11.79 8.16
CA GLY A 231 0.06 -12.05 7.11
C GLY A 231 -1.16 -12.87 7.54
N LEU A 232 -2.33 -12.30 7.22
CA LEU A 232 -3.63 -12.87 7.59
C LEU A 232 -3.89 -14.26 6.98
N HIS A 233 -3.31 -14.58 5.83
CA HIS A 233 -3.45 -15.90 5.20
C HIS A 233 -2.88 -17.04 6.04
N THR A 234 -1.75 -16.81 6.70
CA THR A 234 -1.17 -17.78 7.63
C THR A 234 -2.12 -18.03 8.81
N ILE A 235 -2.68 -16.95 9.38
CA ILE A 235 -3.65 -17.02 10.46
C ILE A 235 -4.88 -17.82 10.02
N LEU A 236 -5.46 -17.50 8.86
CA LEU A 236 -6.63 -18.21 8.32
C LEU A 236 -6.35 -19.70 8.09
N SER A 237 -5.17 -20.04 7.58
CA SER A 237 -4.76 -21.44 7.40
C SER A 237 -4.65 -22.21 8.73
N LEU A 238 -4.26 -21.56 9.82
CA LEU A 238 -4.20 -22.16 11.14
C LEU A 238 -5.60 -22.28 11.77
N VAL A 239 -6.47 -21.29 11.57
CA VAL A 239 -7.88 -21.36 11.97
C VAL A 239 -8.58 -22.54 11.27
N ALA A 240 -8.38 -22.72 9.97
CA ALA A 240 -8.93 -23.84 9.21
C ALA A 240 -8.54 -25.21 9.79
N ARG A 241 -7.37 -25.28 10.45
CA ARG A 241 -6.86 -26.49 11.13
C ARG A 241 -7.32 -26.65 12.59
N GLY A 242 -8.20 -25.76 13.05
CA GLY A 242 -8.76 -25.84 14.41
C GLY A 242 -7.84 -25.31 15.51
N ILE A 243 -6.79 -24.55 15.17
CA ILE A 243 -5.82 -24.03 16.17
C ILE A 243 -6.45 -22.91 17.02
N GLY A 244 -7.44 -22.19 16.47
CA GLY A 244 -8.12 -21.12 17.18
C GLY A 244 -9.14 -20.42 16.29
N ILE A 245 -9.56 -19.25 16.72
CA ILE A 245 -10.48 -18.36 16.00
C ILE A 245 -9.82 -17.01 15.76
N THR A 246 -10.38 -16.19 14.87
CA THR A 246 -9.85 -14.85 14.61
C THR A 246 -10.95 -13.90 14.15
N ALA A 247 -10.66 -12.59 14.19
CA ALA A 247 -11.42 -11.59 13.44
C ALA A 247 -10.49 -10.85 12.49
N VAL A 248 -10.85 -10.82 11.22
CA VAL A 248 -10.04 -10.24 10.14
C VAL A 248 -10.90 -9.38 9.22
N PRO A 249 -10.32 -8.43 8.46
CA PRO A 249 -11.04 -7.77 7.37
C PRO A 249 -11.55 -8.79 6.36
N ALA A 250 -12.78 -8.62 5.88
CA ALA A 250 -13.43 -9.57 4.98
C ALA A 250 -12.63 -9.81 3.68
N LEU A 251 -11.88 -8.79 3.22
CA LEU A 251 -11.01 -8.89 2.05
C LEU A 251 -9.91 -9.97 2.21
N ALA A 252 -9.56 -10.36 3.44
CA ALA A 252 -8.60 -11.45 3.67
C ALA A 252 -9.10 -12.82 3.18
N LEU A 253 -10.41 -12.94 2.94
CA LEU A 253 -11.07 -14.16 2.48
C LEU A 253 -11.17 -14.26 0.95
N ALA A 254 -10.72 -13.24 0.23
CA ALA A 254 -10.79 -13.19 -1.25
C ALA A 254 -9.98 -14.30 -1.96
N ALA A 255 -9.09 -15.00 -1.23
CA ALA A 255 -8.36 -16.15 -1.77
C ALA A 255 -9.22 -17.41 -1.99
N GLY A 256 -10.52 -17.38 -1.68
CA GLY A 256 -11.45 -18.49 -1.84
C GLY A 256 -11.66 -19.32 -0.57
N ASP A 257 -12.37 -20.45 -0.73
CA ASP A 257 -12.69 -21.35 0.38
C ASP A 257 -11.42 -21.90 1.05
N GLN A 258 -11.28 -21.58 2.32
CA GLN A 258 -10.13 -21.99 3.14
C GLN A 258 -10.52 -23.03 4.21
N GLY A 259 -11.70 -23.63 4.12
CA GLY A 259 -12.20 -24.56 5.14
C GLY A 259 -12.55 -23.91 6.47
N VAL A 260 -12.95 -22.64 6.43
CA VAL A 260 -13.38 -21.84 7.60
C VAL A 260 -14.83 -21.41 7.42
N ALA A 261 -15.51 -21.15 8.54
CA ALA A 261 -16.78 -20.46 8.54
C ALA A 261 -16.59 -18.98 8.87
N VAL A 262 -17.29 -18.13 8.13
CA VAL A 262 -17.24 -16.67 8.27
C VAL A 262 -18.56 -16.18 8.83
N ARG A 263 -18.47 -15.35 9.87
CA ARG A 263 -19.67 -14.84 10.54
C ARG A 263 -19.58 -13.32 10.70
N ARG A 264 -20.71 -12.69 10.47
CA ARG A 264 -20.87 -11.27 10.82
C ARG A 264 -20.82 -11.11 12.34
N ILE A 265 -20.13 -10.07 12.80
CA ILE A 265 -20.10 -9.71 14.22
C ILE A 265 -21.21 -8.67 14.42
N PRO A 266 -22.24 -8.96 15.23
CA PRO A 266 -23.32 -8.02 15.52
C PRO A 266 -22.76 -6.73 16.11
N GLU A 267 -23.37 -5.59 15.74
CA GLU A 267 -23.01 -4.26 16.24
C GLU A 267 -21.55 -3.83 16.05
N CYS A 268 -20.73 -4.65 15.40
CA CYS A 268 -19.35 -4.29 15.08
C CYS A 268 -19.30 -3.26 13.95
N THR A 269 -18.83 -2.05 14.27
CA THR A 269 -18.61 -0.97 13.31
C THR A 269 -17.17 -0.91 12.80
N LEU A 270 -16.29 -1.75 13.36
CA LEU A 270 -14.88 -1.78 12.99
C LEU A 270 -14.70 -2.22 11.54
N ALA A 271 -14.05 -1.39 10.76
CA ALA A 271 -13.73 -1.63 9.37
C ALA A 271 -12.51 -0.79 8.99
N ARG A 272 -11.84 -1.17 7.93
CA ARG A 272 -10.86 -0.31 7.28
C ARG A 272 -11.43 0.25 5.98
N GLU A 273 -11.00 1.43 5.60
CA GLU A 273 -11.25 1.99 4.29
C GLU A 273 -10.08 1.62 3.37
N VAL A 274 -10.37 1.21 2.14
CA VAL A 274 -9.35 0.91 1.14
C VAL A 274 -9.36 2.00 0.08
N TYR A 275 -8.17 2.52 -0.22
CA TYR A 275 -7.96 3.60 -1.20
C TYR A 275 -6.96 3.20 -2.26
N ALA A 276 -7.16 3.72 -3.48
CA ALA A 276 -6.10 3.88 -4.47
C ALA A 276 -5.52 5.28 -4.34
N VAL A 277 -4.20 5.38 -4.25
CA VAL A 277 -3.47 6.65 -4.11
C VAL A 277 -2.54 6.82 -5.29
N THR A 278 -2.51 8.03 -5.86
CA THR A 278 -1.59 8.40 -6.93
C THR A 278 -1.21 9.88 -6.82
N ARG A 279 -0.15 10.30 -7.51
CA ARG A 279 0.17 11.73 -7.61
C ARG A 279 -0.89 12.47 -8.42
N ALA A 280 -1.27 13.68 -7.97
CA ALA A 280 -2.25 14.50 -8.67
C ALA A 280 -1.88 14.75 -10.14
N ALA A 281 -0.60 14.99 -10.42
CA ALA A 281 -0.05 15.16 -11.76
C ALA A 281 -0.24 13.92 -12.66
N SER A 282 -0.16 12.71 -12.10
CA SER A 282 -0.23 11.45 -12.86
C SER A 282 -1.65 11.02 -13.21
N VAL A 283 -2.70 11.60 -12.60
CA VAL A 283 -4.11 11.17 -12.80
C VAL A 283 -4.54 11.25 -14.27
N ARG A 284 -4.04 12.25 -15.01
CA ARG A 284 -4.38 12.46 -16.42
C ARG A 284 -3.62 11.57 -17.37
N ARG A 285 -2.57 10.86 -16.93
CA ARG A 285 -1.81 9.92 -17.77
C ARG A 285 -2.72 8.75 -18.15
N PRO A 286 -2.98 8.46 -19.45
CA PRO A 286 -3.97 7.47 -19.88
C PRO A 286 -3.76 6.08 -19.28
N SER A 287 -2.50 5.65 -19.14
CA SER A 287 -2.15 4.38 -18.49
C SER A 287 -2.54 4.35 -17.01
N VAL A 288 -2.33 5.45 -16.27
CA VAL A 288 -2.73 5.55 -14.85
C VAL A 288 -4.25 5.63 -14.73
N ALA A 289 -4.90 6.44 -15.57
CA ALA A 289 -6.35 6.57 -15.59
C ALA A 289 -7.04 5.24 -15.87
N GLU A 290 -6.56 4.45 -16.86
CA GLU A 290 -7.10 3.12 -17.16
C GLU A 290 -6.87 2.15 -16.00
N THR A 291 -5.66 2.15 -15.42
CA THR A 291 -5.37 1.31 -14.26
C THR A 291 -6.26 1.65 -13.06
N LEU A 292 -6.52 2.94 -12.79
CA LEU A 292 -7.46 3.37 -11.76
C LEU A 292 -8.89 2.88 -12.04
N ARG A 293 -9.34 2.94 -13.31
CA ARG A 293 -10.65 2.38 -13.70
C ARG A 293 -10.72 0.88 -13.47
N ALA A 294 -9.66 0.15 -13.83
CA ALA A 294 -9.57 -1.29 -13.59
C ALA A 294 -9.60 -1.63 -12.09
N VAL A 295 -8.86 -0.87 -11.25
CA VAL A 295 -8.88 -1.00 -9.79
C VAL A 295 -10.29 -0.75 -9.22
N HIS A 296 -10.99 0.26 -9.70
CA HIS A 296 -12.37 0.53 -9.26
C HIS A 296 -13.36 -0.57 -9.67
N ARG A 297 -13.18 -1.16 -10.87
CA ARG A 297 -13.99 -2.32 -11.28
C ARG A 297 -13.73 -3.51 -10.37
N ALA A 298 -12.46 -3.86 -10.18
CA ALA A 298 -12.04 -4.94 -9.29
C ALA A 298 -12.57 -4.77 -7.86
N ALA A 299 -12.55 -3.53 -7.33
CA ALA A 299 -13.06 -3.24 -6.00
C ALA A 299 -14.59 -3.49 -5.87
N ARG A 300 -15.35 -3.25 -6.94
CA ARG A 300 -16.80 -3.55 -6.95
C ARG A 300 -17.07 -5.04 -6.98
N ASP A 301 -16.25 -5.79 -7.72
CA ASP A 301 -16.42 -7.24 -7.89
C ASP A 301 -16.04 -8.04 -6.63
N VAL A 302 -15.07 -7.52 -5.85
CA VAL A 302 -14.63 -8.14 -4.59
C VAL A 302 -15.32 -7.57 -3.35
N GLN A 303 -16.26 -6.63 -3.51
CA GLN A 303 -17.00 -6.10 -2.37
C GLN A 303 -17.69 -7.27 -1.67
N PRO A 304 -17.27 -7.63 -0.45
CA PRO A 304 -17.89 -8.76 0.24
C PRO A 304 -19.36 -8.44 0.40
N ALA A 305 -20.21 -9.26 -0.19
CA ALA A 305 -21.63 -9.23 0.16
C ALA A 305 -21.70 -9.36 1.68
N PRO A 306 -22.43 -8.50 2.39
CA PRO A 306 -22.63 -8.74 3.80
C PRO A 306 -23.16 -10.17 3.92
N PRO A 307 -22.58 -11.04 4.76
CA PRO A 307 -23.14 -12.35 5.00
C PRO A 307 -24.62 -12.14 5.33
N GLU A 308 -25.47 -12.82 4.56
CA GLU A 308 -26.92 -12.75 4.75
C GLU A 308 -27.21 -13.05 6.21
N GLY A 309 -27.96 -12.16 6.85
CA GLY A 309 -28.27 -12.22 8.27
C GLY A 309 -29.33 -13.23 8.62
#